data_69abfff206b45e26daaf294a042baf8b
#
_entry.id   69abfff206b45e26daaf294a042baf8b
#
_cell.length_a   1.000
_cell.length_b   1.000
_cell.length_c   1.000
_cell.angle_alpha   90.00
_cell.angle_beta   90.00
_cell.angle_gamma   90.00
#
_symmetry.space_group_name_H-M   'P 1'
#
loop_
_entity.id
_entity.type
_entity.pdbx_description
1 polymer ?
#
loop_
_entity_poly.entity_id
_entity_poly.type
_entity_poly.pdbx_seq_one_letter_code
_entity_poly.pdbx_strand_id
1 'polypeptide(L)'
;MDLSRVERVLDNLADMGLDQAIICDPMTIFWLSGYRNDPYERFFALLVARDREPVMFCNRLFPDATPFCGRVVVFDDTEDPVPMVAHELDATKPTGVDKNLAARWLLPL
;
A
#
# COMPACT_ATOMS: atom_id res chain seq x y z
N MET A 1 -9.78 -1.89 -8.84
CA MET A 1 -8.86 -2.87 -8.24
C MET A 1 -9.04 -4.22 -8.92
N ASP A 2 -7.97 -4.76 -9.45
CA ASP A 2 -7.99 -6.09 -10.06
C ASP A 2 -7.71 -7.14 -8.99
N LEU A 3 -8.76 -7.75 -8.46
CA LEU A 3 -8.63 -8.70 -7.35
C LEU A 3 -7.89 -9.98 -7.75
N SER A 4 -7.93 -10.38 -9.01
CA SER A 4 -7.19 -11.56 -9.46
C SER A 4 -5.68 -11.32 -9.42
N ARG A 5 -5.24 -10.10 -9.74
CA ARG A 5 -3.83 -9.72 -9.64
C ARG A 5 -3.39 -9.58 -8.18
N VAL A 6 -4.25 -9.03 -7.33
CA VAL A 6 -3.99 -8.99 -5.88
C VAL A 6 -3.81 -10.41 -5.32
N GLU A 7 -4.67 -11.34 -5.72
CA GLU A 7 -4.57 -12.75 -5.33
C GLU A 7 -3.23 -13.35 -5.72
N ARG A 8 -2.74 -13.06 -6.93
CA ARG A 8 -1.42 -13.55 -7.39
C ARG A 8 -0.29 -13.00 -6.53
N VAL A 9 -0.36 -11.73 -6.15
CA VAL A 9 0.63 -11.13 -5.24
C VAL A 9 0.59 -11.83 -3.88
N LEU A 10 -0.59 -12.06 -3.34
CA LEU A 10 -0.76 -12.73 -2.05
C LEU A 10 -0.25 -14.17 -2.08
N ASP A 11 -0.47 -14.90 -3.18
CA ASP A 11 0.04 -16.25 -3.34
C ASP A 11 1.58 -16.26 -3.38
N ASN A 12 2.19 -15.32 -4.08
CA ASN A 12 3.64 -15.17 -4.10
C ASN A 12 4.20 -14.81 -2.72
N LEU A 13 3.51 -13.96 -1.98
CA LEU A 13 3.89 -13.61 -0.60
C LEU A 13 3.82 -14.84 0.31
N ALA A 14 2.77 -15.65 0.17
CA ALA A 14 2.62 -16.88 0.96
C ALA A 14 3.79 -17.84 0.74
N ASP A 15 4.30 -17.94 -0.49
CA ASP A 15 5.49 -18.76 -0.80
C ASP A 15 6.74 -18.26 -0.07
N MET A 16 6.78 -16.98 0.31
CA MET A 16 7.86 -16.39 1.11
C MET A 16 7.56 -16.36 2.61
N GLY A 17 6.44 -16.95 3.04
CA GLY A 17 6.03 -16.92 4.44
C GLY A 17 5.44 -15.58 4.88
N LEU A 18 4.97 -14.75 3.97
CA LEU A 18 4.41 -13.42 4.25
C LEU A 18 2.89 -13.43 4.06
N ASP A 19 2.19 -12.72 4.95
CA ASP A 19 0.72 -12.65 4.94
C ASP A 19 0.18 -11.30 4.49
N GLN A 20 1.01 -10.28 4.48
CA GLN A 20 0.65 -8.93 4.11
C GLN A 20 1.86 -8.20 3.51
N ALA A 21 1.61 -7.15 2.74
CA ALA A 21 2.67 -6.36 2.16
C ALA A 21 2.27 -4.90 1.97
N ILE A 22 3.26 -4.02 2.08
CA ILE A 22 3.16 -2.61 1.73
C ILE A 22 3.86 -2.44 0.39
N ILE A 23 3.09 -2.06 -0.64
CA ILE A 23 3.58 -1.86 -1.99
C ILE A 23 3.67 -0.36 -2.24
N CYS A 24 4.87 0.12 -2.57
CA CYS A 24 5.14 1.54 -2.86
C CYS A 24 5.53 1.81 -4.30
N ASP A 25 5.82 0.78 -5.09
CA ASP A 25 6.14 0.95 -6.50
C ASP A 25 4.91 1.46 -7.27
N PRO A 26 4.97 2.68 -7.85
CA PRO A 26 3.80 3.26 -8.53
C PRO A 26 3.31 2.43 -9.72
N MET A 27 4.19 1.77 -10.43
CA MET A 27 3.81 0.95 -11.58
C MET A 27 3.12 -0.34 -11.14
N THR A 28 3.56 -0.94 -10.04
CA THR A 28 2.88 -2.10 -9.46
C THR A 28 1.49 -1.72 -8.96
N ILE A 29 1.37 -0.57 -8.28
CA ILE A 29 0.07 -0.07 -7.82
C ILE A 29 -0.86 0.18 -9.02
N PHE A 30 -0.34 0.76 -10.09
CA PHE A 30 -1.10 0.95 -11.32
C PHE A 30 -1.58 -0.39 -11.91
N TRP A 31 -0.70 -1.38 -11.96
CA TRP A 31 -1.03 -2.71 -12.47
C TRP A 31 -2.13 -3.38 -11.66
N LEU A 32 -2.12 -3.20 -10.34
CA LEU A 32 -3.12 -3.79 -9.44
C LEU A 32 -4.45 -3.03 -9.44
N SER A 33 -4.41 -1.70 -9.52
CA SER A 33 -5.57 -0.85 -9.24
C SER A 33 -6.12 -0.10 -10.45
N GLY A 34 -5.30 0.11 -11.48
CA GLY A 34 -5.63 1.03 -12.57
C GLY A 34 -5.37 2.49 -12.22
N TYR A 35 -4.95 2.79 -11.00
CA TYR A 35 -4.67 4.15 -10.54
C TYR A 35 -3.21 4.52 -10.81
N ARG A 36 -3.00 5.40 -11.78
CA ARG A 36 -1.66 5.90 -12.09
C ARG A 36 -1.38 7.18 -11.33
N ASN A 37 -0.29 7.19 -10.58
CA ASN A 37 0.15 8.35 -9.82
C ASN A 37 1.67 8.37 -9.71
N ASP A 38 2.26 9.55 -9.82
CA ASP A 38 3.69 9.78 -9.66
C ASP A 38 3.90 10.58 -8.36
N PRO A 39 4.18 9.90 -7.22
CA PRO A 39 4.19 10.57 -5.92
C PRO A 39 5.47 11.37 -5.64
N TYR A 40 6.52 11.17 -6.42
CA TYR A 40 7.86 11.72 -6.16
C TYR A 40 8.33 11.32 -4.75
N GLU A 41 8.65 12.29 -3.88
CA GLU A 41 9.10 12.02 -2.50
C GLU A 41 7.96 11.82 -1.50
N ARG A 42 6.69 12.04 -1.91
CA ARG A 42 5.55 11.84 -1.01
C ARG A 42 5.24 10.36 -0.83
N PHE A 43 4.78 10.02 0.36
CA PHE A 43 4.37 8.65 0.64
C PHE A 43 3.14 8.27 -0.20
N PHE A 44 3.23 7.14 -0.85
CA PHE A 44 2.15 6.55 -1.63
C PHE A 44 2.28 5.04 -1.54
N ALA A 45 1.23 4.36 -1.10
CA ALA A 45 1.30 2.92 -0.85
C ALA A 45 -0.04 2.24 -1.03
N LEU A 46 0.05 0.94 -1.31
CA LEU A 46 -1.08 0.02 -1.29
C LEU A 46 -0.76 -1.10 -0.31
N LEU A 47 -1.60 -1.27 0.70
CA LEU A 47 -1.54 -2.40 1.62
C LEU A 47 -2.41 -3.52 1.09
N VAL A 48 -1.82 -4.69 0.91
CA VAL A 48 -2.53 -5.92 0.54
C VAL A 48 -2.34 -6.96 1.63
N ALA A 49 -3.41 -7.67 1.96
CA ALA A 49 -3.39 -8.73 2.96
C ALA A 49 -4.48 -9.74 2.64
N ARG A 50 -4.28 -10.99 3.11
CA ARG A 50 -5.29 -12.03 2.99
C ARG A 50 -6.47 -11.69 3.91
N ASP A 51 -7.69 -11.98 3.46
CA ASP A 51 -8.92 -11.82 4.24
C ASP A 51 -9.33 -10.38 4.56
N ARG A 52 -8.80 -9.42 3.82
CA ARG A 52 -9.27 -8.03 3.90
C ARG A 52 -9.15 -7.33 2.55
N GLU A 53 -9.91 -6.26 2.36
CA GLU A 53 -9.79 -5.44 1.15
C GLU A 53 -8.46 -4.66 1.15
N PRO A 54 -7.88 -4.39 -0.02
CA PRO A 54 -6.71 -3.52 -0.13
C PRO A 54 -7.00 -2.11 0.38
N VAL A 55 -5.97 -1.48 0.96
CA VAL A 55 -6.04 -0.10 1.47
C VAL A 55 -5.00 0.74 0.76
N MET A 56 -5.44 1.84 0.15
CA MET A 56 -4.55 2.76 -0.55
C MET A 56 -4.31 4.00 0.32
N PHE A 57 -3.04 4.38 0.45
CA PHE A 57 -2.62 5.55 1.22
C PHE A 57 -2.21 6.65 0.25
N CYS A 58 -2.95 7.75 0.22
CA CYS A 58 -2.75 8.84 -0.73
C CYS A 58 -2.61 10.18 -0.04
N ASN A 59 -1.68 11.00 -0.53
CA ASN A 59 -1.64 12.40 -0.16
C ASN A 59 -2.87 13.12 -0.75
N ARG A 60 -3.40 14.08 0.00
CA ARG A 60 -4.56 14.87 -0.42
C ARG A 60 -4.35 15.58 -1.75
N LEU A 61 -3.11 15.87 -2.12
CA LEU A 61 -2.75 16.53 -3.37
C LEU A 61 -2.84 15.60 -4.59
N PHE A 62 -2.93 14.28 -4.37
CA PHE A 62 -3.06 13.32 -5.46
C PHE A 62 -4.48 13.35 -6.03
N PRO A 63 -4.68 12.92 -7.31
CA PRO A 63 -6.02 12.72 -7.85
C PRO A 63 -6.84 11.75 -6.98
N ASP A 64 -8.17 11.88 -7.02
CA ASP A 64 -9.06 11.02 -6.25
C ASP A 64 -8.88 9.54 -6.64
N ALA A 65 -8.52 8.70 -5.67
CA ALA A 65 -8.29 7.27 -5.87
C ALA A 65 -9.52 6.41 -5.56
N THR A 66 -10.61 6.98 -5.06
CA THR A 66 -11.78 6.20 -4.65
C THR A 66 -12.43 5.38 -5.77
N PRO A 67 -12.39 5.80 -7.06
CA PRO A 67 -12.86 4.93 -8.14
C PRO A 67 -12.02 3.66 -8.34
N PHE A 68 -10.80 3.62 -7.82
CA PHE A 68 -9.83 2.54 -8.07
C PHE A 68 -9.65 1.61 -6.89
N CYS A 69 -9.96 2.06 -5.68
CA CYS A 69 -9.78 1.28 -4.46
C CYS A 69 -10.91 1.58 -3.48
N GLY A 70 -11.53 0.55 -2.93
CA GLY A 70 -12.69 0.69 -2.04
C GLY A 70 -12.36 1.35 -0.71
N ARG A 71 -11.12 1.24 -0.23
CA ARG A 71 -10.67 1.90 0.98
C ARG A 71 -9.44 2.76 0.68
N VAL A 72 -9.58 4.06 0.84
CA VAL A 72 -8.51 5.03 0.64
C VAL A 72 -8.32 5.82 1.92
N VAL A 73 -7.10 5.82 2.44
CA VAL A 73 -6.70 6.66 3.57
C VAL A 73 -5.98 7.88 3.02
N VAL A 74 -6.54 9.06 3.26
CA VAL A 74 -6.00 10.33 2.75
C VAL A 74 -5.35 11.09 3.89
N PHE A 75 -4.16 11.62 3.63
CA PHE A 75 -3.41 12.46 4.57
C PHE A 75 -2.87 13.69 3.83
N ASP A 76 -2.57 14.75 4.54
CA ASP A 76 -1.93 15.94 3.97
C ASP A 76 -0.46 16.04 4.40
N ASP A 77 0.24 17.06 3.88
CA ASP A 77 1.67 17.23 4.14
C ASP A 77 1.99 17.58 5.61
N THR A 78 0.98 17.93 6.42
CA THR A 78 1.15 18.21 7.85
C THR A 78 1.00 16.96 8.72
N GLU A 79 0.54 15.86 8.14
CA GLU A 79 0.28 14.60 8.84
C GLU A 79 1.39 13.58 8.55
N ASP A 80 1.69 12.75 9.54
CA ASP A 80 2.62 11.64 9.36
C ASP A 80 1.83 10.39 8.92
N PRO A 81 2.09 9.84 7.72
CA PRO A 81 1.38 8.66 7.25
C PRO A 81 1.77 7.37 8.00
N VAL A 82 2.93 7.33 8.64
CA VAL A 82 3.46 6.09 9.26
C VAL A 82 2.52 5.52 10.32
N PRO A 83 2.00 6.30 11.29
CA PRO A 83 1.04 5.75 12.25
C PRO A 83 -0.25 5.25 11.59
N MET A 84 -0.67 5.88 10.49
CA MET A 84 -1.87 5.46 9.74
C MET A 84 -1.67 4.10 9.10
N VAL A 85 -0.48 3.85 8.53
CA VAL A 85 -0.13 2.55 7.96
C VAL A 85 -0.02 1.51 9.07
N ALA A 86 0.67 1.84 10.16
CA ALA A 86 0.84 0.93 11.30
C ALA A 86 -0.50 0.49 11.89
N HIS A 87 -1.48 1.39 11.93
CA HIS A 87 -2.83 1.09 12.41
C HIS A 87 -3.54 0.03 11.55
N GLU A 88 -3.28 0.03 10.24
CA GLU A 88 -3.90 -0.91 9.30
C GLU A 88 -3.17 -2.25 9.22
N LEU A 89 -1.91 -2.33 9.66
CA LEU A 89 -1.14 -3.57 9.65
C LEU A 89 -1.56 -4.49 10.79
N ASP A 90 -1.53 -5.79 10.53
CA ASP A 90 -1.62 -6.80 11.58
C ASP A 90 -0.22 -7.00 12.18
N ALA A 91 -0.01 -6.46 13.39
CA ALA A 91 1.30 -6.51 14.05
C ALA A 91 1.74 -7.93 14.44
N THR A 92 0.83 -8.91 14.39
CA THR A 92 1.14 -10.31 14.70
C THR A 92 1.65 -11.11 13.49
N LYS A 93 1.66 -10.47 12.29
CA LYS A 93 2.00 -11.14 11.05
C LYS A 93 3.21 -10.51 10.39
N PRO A 94 4.07 -11.33 9.72
CA PRO A 94 5.19 -10.78 8.96
C PRO A 94 4.70 -9.95 7.77
N THR A 95 5.37 -8.83 7.56
CA THR A 95 5.00 -7.85 6.53
C THR A 95 6.10 -7.76 5.47
N GLY A 96 5.73 -7.93 4.21
CA GLY A 96 6.61 -7.65 3.09
C GLY A 96 6.60 -6.18 2.72
N VAL A 97 7.71 -5.71 2.20
CA VAL A 97 7.82 -4.35 1.64
C VAL A 97 8.54 -4.45 0.30
N ASP A 98 8.18 -3.60 -0.65
CA ASP A 98 8.93 -3.56 -1.89
C ASP A 98 10.15 -2.64 -1.78
N LYS A 99 11.04 -2.74 -2.77
CA LYS A 99 12.30 -1.99 -2.76
C LYS A 99 12.13 -0.47 -2.87
N ASN A 100 10.95 -0.01 -3.23
CA ASN A 100 10.67 1.42 -3.39
C ASN A 100 10.24 2.10 -2.10
N LEU A 101 10.03 1.34 -1.02
CA LEU A 101 9.73 1.92 0.28
C LEU A 101 11.01 2.56 0.86
N ALA A 102 11.02 3.88 0.93
CA ALA A 102 12.16 4.62 1.47
C ALA A 102 12.36 4.33 2.96
N ALA A 103 13.64 4.27 3.39
CA ALA A 103 13.99 3.96 4.77
C ALA A 103 13.35 4.92 5.78
N ARG A 104 13.17 6.18 5.43
CA ARG A 104 12.52 7.18 6.30
C ARG A 104 11.08 6.80 6.69
N TRP A 105 10.41 6.02 5.85
CA TRP A 105 9.07 5.50 6.14
C TRP A 105 9.14 4.12 6.79
N LEU A 106 10.08 3.29 6.36
CA LEU A 106 10.21 1.90 6.83
C LEU A 106 10.68 1.82 8.28
N LEU A 107 11.72 2.58 8.66
CA LEU A 107 12.35 2.44 9.96
C LEU A 107 11.42 2.73 11.14
N PRO A 108 10.49 3.73 11.07
CA PRO A 108 9.56 3.96 12.17
C PRO A 108 8.33 3.04 12.19
N LEU A 109 8.14 2.21 11.18
CA LEU A 109 6.99 1.29 11.16
C LEU A 109 7.05 0.19 12.23
#